data_595111a2022a5206e004b0466401c009
#
_entry.id   595111a2022a5206e004b0466401c009
#
_cell.length_a   1.000
_cell.length_b   1.000
_cell.length_c   1.000
_cell.angle_alpha   90.00
_cell.angle_beta   90.00
_cell.angle_gamma   90.00
#
_symmetry.space_group_name_H-M   'P 1'
#
loop_
_entity.id
_entity.type
_entity.pdbx_description
1 polymer ?
#
loop_
_entity_poly.entity_id
_entity_poly.type
_entity_poly.pdbx_seq_one_letter_code
_entity_poly.pdbx_strand_id
1 'polypeptide(L)'
;MRFIPRERAAQTIGPCNVKIQAPVGFVTGCHAGDKFMVQATLASMKHFCPTIPICLVVDGTFDVSDLESEYELIVLRVSELPSKEMRKLMSGNGRAKLAAMWEGPFEFYVWADSDAIVWGDFTQAVRTDVDFQVFWSEISIPADATEVPPWLPHFYFDPQKLSRFDPEFDWRGNAYFSSGAFACRREVVPFDKWMEAESWANETPGLFGDFYEQPLLNYFVHSMTQRGEIKSAMTNLQDVWRHHGFDELKQDCADSNWHFPKTIRRPRVAHFCGRKPLLFDWQAYSRPFTIARLEHHRRQHGELGAWLAVLNEERRVWAGKFQRRLQRAIGKWK
;
A
#
# COMPACT_ATOMS: atom_id res chain seq x y z
N MET A 1 0.13 -51.32 -16.53
CA MET A 1 -0.18 -50.31 -15.49
C MET A 1 -0.86 -49.15 -16.16
N ARG A 2 -2.17 -48.95 -15.93
CA ARG A 2 -2.96 -47.85 -16.52
C ARG A 2 -2.87 -46.62 -15.57
N PHE A 3 -2.38 -45.51 -16.05
CA PHE A 3 -2.44 -44.25 -15.35
C PHE A 3 -3.88 -43.76 -15.35
N ILE A 4 -4.48 -43.55 -14.18
CA ILE A 4 -5.75 -42.91 -13.97
C ILE A 4 -5.43 -41.41 -13.70
N PRO A 5 -5.91 -40.46 -14.51
CA PRO A 5 -5.77 -39.03 -14.20
C PRO A 5 -6.68 -38.72 -13.00
N ARG A 6 -6.11 -38.22 -11.91
CA ARG A 6 -6.89 -37.57 -10.85
C ARG A 6 -7.33 -36.21 -11.34
N GLU A 7 -8.55 -36.09 -11.83
CA GLU A 7 -9.26 -34.82 -11.92
C GLU A 7 -9.39 -34.23 -10.49
N ARG A 8 -8.57 -33.26 -10.17
CA ARG A 8 -8.88 -32.35 -9.06
C ARG A 8 -9.95 -31.42 -9.59
N ALA A 9 -11.19 -31.61 -9.14
CA ALA A 9 -12.24 -30.62 -9.29
C ALA A 9 -11.72 -29.29 -8.70
N ALA A 10 -11.49 -28.32 -9.57
CA ALA A 10 -11.30 -26.92 -9.18
C ALA A 10 -12.61 -26.51 -8.52
N GLN A 11 -12.60 -26.40 -7.19
CA GLN A 11 -13.66 -25.68 -6.49
C GLN A 11 -13.56 -24.22 -6.93
N THR A 12 -14.39 -23.84 -7.87
CA THR A 12 -14.66 -22.43 -8.18
C THR A 12 -15.14 -21.79 -6.88
N ILE A 13 -14.28 -20.98 -6.26
CA ILE A 13 -14.68 -20.09 -5.17
C ILE A 13 -15.74 -19.20 -5.81
N GLY A 14 -16.98 -19.30 -5.34
CA GLY A 14 -18.10 -18.58 -5.91
C GLY A 14 -17.88 -17.07 -5.84
N PRO A 15 -18.60 -16.27 -6.66
CA PRO A 15 -18.41 -14.84 -6.72
C PRO A 15 -18.53 -14.23 -5.32
N CYS A 16 -17.57 -13.35 -5.00
CA CYS A 16 -17.53 -12.60 -3.77
C CYS A 16 -18.87 -11.87 -3.52
N ASN A 17 -19.52 -12.14 -2.39
CA ASN A 17 -20.83 -11.56 -2.04
C ASN A 17 -20.72 -10.15 -1.43
N VAL A 18 -19.57 -9.47 -1.52
CA VAL A 18 -19.43 -8.12 -0.98
C VAL A 18 -20.23 -7.13 -1.82
N LYS A 19 -21.20 -6.50 -1.18
CA LYS A 19 -22.02 -5.46 -1.81
C LYS A 19 -21.13 -4.24 -2.08
N ILE A 20 -21.01 -3.84 -3.37
CA ILE A 20 -20.37 -2.59 -3.75
C ILE A 20 -21.13 -1.43 -3.14
N GLN A 21 -20.45 -0.58 -2.36
CA GLN A 21 -21.06 0.54 -1.65
C GLN A 21 -20.88 1.87 -2.39
N ALA A 22 -19.79 2.00 -3.19
CA ALA A 22 -19.56 3.15 -4.02
C ALA A 22 -18.73 2.79 -5.25
N PRO A 23 -18.83 3.55 -6.37
CA PRO A 23 -18.06 3.29 -7.58
C PRO A 23 -16.57 3.56 -7.39
N VAL A 24 -16.19 4.57 -6.58
CA VAL A 24 -14.78 4.93 -6.29
C VAL A 24 -14.61 5.21 -4.80
N GLY A 25 -13.51 4.77 -4.21
CA GLY A 25 -13.15 5.06 -2.83
C GLY A 25 -11.65 5.07 -2.55
N PHE A 26 -11.27 5.56 -1.39
CA PHE A 26 -9.94 5.38 -0.84
C PHE A 26 -9.86 4.12 -0.01
N VAL A 27 -8.70 3.46 -0.04
CA VAL A 27 -8.40 2.33 0.84
C VAL A 27 -7.04 2.54 1.47
N THR A 28 -6.94 2.31 2.76
CA THR A 28 -5.68 2.24 3.50
C THR A 28 -5.69 1.05 4.45
N GLY A 29 -4.51 0.62 4.92
CA GLY A 29 -4.39 -0.51 5.83
C GLY A 29 -3.82 -0.10 7.18
N CYS A 30 -4.15 -0.85 8.22
CA CYS A 30 -3.67 -0.61 9.57
C CYS A 30 -3.43 -1.90 10.32
N HIS A 31 -2.31 -1.99 11.03
CA HIS A 31 -2.12 -2.93 12.14
C HIS A 31 -1.88 -2.15 13.45
N ALA A 32 -1.95 -2.82 14.59
CA ALA A 32 -1.88 -2.16 15.90
C ALA A 32 -0.67 -1.22 16.09
N GLY A 33 0.48 -1.56 15.49
CA GLY A 33 1.70 -0.76 15.57
C GLY A 33 1.71 0.50 14.70
N ASP A 34 0.82 0.57 13.72
CA ASP A 34 0.75 1.64 12.72
C ASP A 34 -0.46 2.58 12.92
N LYS A 35 -1.27 2.36 13.98
CA LYS A 35 -2.48 3.16 14.23
C LYS A 35 -2.20 4.67 14.21
N PHE A 36 -1.11 5.12 14.82
CA PHE A 36 -0.74 6.55 14.82
C PHE A 36 -0.38 7.09 13.43
N MET A 37 0.05 6.23 12.52
CA MET A 37 0.36 6.63 11.14
C MET A 37 -0.91 6.71 10.30
N VAL A 38 -1.77 5.71 10.37
CA VAL A 38 -3.02 5.71 9.60
C VAL A 38 -3.93 6.88 9.98
N GLN A 39 -3.86 7.38 11.21
CA GLN A 39 -4.54 8.62 11.63
C GLN A 39 -4.16 9.81 10.73
N ALA A 40 -2.87 9.98 10.41
CA ALA A 40 -2.40 11.02 9.50
C ALA A 40 -2.90 10.80 8.07
N THR A 41 -2.86 9.54 7.60
CA THR A 41 -3.36 9.16 6.28
C THR A 41 -4.84 9.51 6.15
N LEU A 42 -5.67 9.08 7.11
CA LEU A 42 -7.11 9.35 7.14
C LEU A 42 -7.43 10.85 7.23
N ALA A 43 -6.72 11.59 8.11
CA ALA A 43 -6.89 13.03 8.25
C ALA A 43 -6.61 13.77 6.94
N SER A 44 -5.54 13.38 6.22
CA SER A 44 -5.18 13.97 4.94
C SER A 44 -6.21 13.63 3.84
N MET A 45 -6.66 12.38 3.75
CA MET A 45 -7.71 11.96 2.82
C MET A 45 -9.00 12.76 3.03
N LYS A 46 -9.48 12.83 4.28
CA LYS A 46 -10.73 13.54 4.60
C LYS A 46 -10.61 15.07 4.44
N HIS A 47 -9.40 15.63 4.61
CA HIS A 47 -9.18 17.06 4.41
C HIS A 47 -9.19 17.44 2.93
N PHE A 48 -8.43 16.76 2.09
CA PHE A 48 -8.26 17.12 0.69
C PHE A 48 -9.33 16.55 -0.24
N CYS A 49 -9.92 15.41 0.12
CA CYS A 49 -10.93 14.72 -0.68
C CYS A 49 -12.16 14.33 0.18
N PRO A 50 -12.87 15.30 0.78
CA PRO A 50 -13.86 15.06 1.85
C PRO A 50 -15.06 14.22 1.42
N THR A 51 -15.37 14.17 0.13
CA THR A 51 -16.54 13.45 -0.42
C THR A 51 -16.25 12.01 -0.83
N ILE A 52 -14.96 11.62 -0.89
CA ILE A 52 -14.59 10.26 -1.26
C ILE A 52 -14.72 9.34 -0.04
N PRO A 53 -15.48 8.24 -0.12
CA PRO A 53 -15.60 7.28 0.96
C PRO A 53 -14.27 6.56 1.20
N ILE A 54 -14.03 6.18 2.46
CA ILE A 54 -12.75 5.56 2.87
C ILE A 54 -13.03 4.19 3.47
N CYS A 55 -12.29 3.18 3.01
CA CYS A 55 -12.24 1.86 3.61
C CYS A 55 -10.92 1.68 4.37
N LEU A 56 -11.00 1.22 5.62
CA LEU A 56 -9.86 0.85 6.43
C LEU A 56 -9.74 -0.67 6.51
N VAL A 57 -8.67 -1.22 5.95
CA VAL A 57 -8.32 -2.63 6.11
C VAL A 57 -7.58 -2.83 7.42
N VAL A 58 -8.12 -3.65 8.32
CA VAL A 58 -7.56 -3.90 9.65
C VAL A 58 -6.93 -5.29 9.71
N ASP A 59 -5.62 -5.34 9.93
CA ASP A 59 -4.86 -6.58 10.16
C ASP A 59 -4.58 -6.76 11.65
N GLY A 60 -5.19 -7.80 12.23
CA GLY A 60 -5.12 -8.11 13.65
C GLY A 60 -6.37 -7.71 14.45
N THR A 61 -6.31 -7.99 15.77
CA THR A 61 -7.42 -7.77 16.70
C THR A 61 -7.10 -6.58 17.60
N PHE A 62 -7.47 -5.39 17.18
CA PHE A 62 -7.38 -4.16 17.96
C PHE A 62 -8.52 -3.23 17.65
N ASP A 63 -8.77 -2.29 18.57
CA ASP A 63 -9.87 -1.35 18.44
C ASP A 63 -9.54 -0.20 17.48
N VAL A 64 -10.46 0.07 16.55
CA VAL A 64 -10.43 1.18 15.59
C VAL A 64 -11.73 1.98 15.59
N SER A 65 -12.61 1.76 16.59
CA SER A 65 -13.93 2.40 16.69
C SER A 65 -13.85 3.93 16.75
N ASP A 66 -12.79 4.47 17.34
CA ASP A 66 -12.47 5.89 17.34
C ASP A 66 -12.24 6.43 15.91
N LEU A 67 -11.49 5.71 15.08
CA LEU A 67 -11.24 6.09 13.69
C LEU A 67 -12.48 5.88 12.83
N GLU A 68 -13.20 4.78 13.04
CA GLU A 68 -14.43 4.47 12.33
C GLU A 68 -15.47 5.57 12.51
N SER A 69 -15.69 6.02 13.75
CA SER A 69 -16.60 7.11 14.07
C SER A 69 -16.13 8.48 13.58
N GLU A 70 -14.82 8.80 13.76
CA GLU A 70 -14.25 10.09 13.38
C GLU A 70 -14.30 10.36 11.88
N TYR A 71 -14.04 9.32 11.06
CA TYR A 71 -13.89 9.44 9.61
C TYR A 71 -14.99 8.78 8.81
N GLU A 72 -16.03 8.23 9.47
CA GLU A 72 -17.14 7.50 8.82
C GLU A 72 -16.63 6.37 7.93
N LEU A 73 -15.75 5.53 8.48
CA LEU A 73 -15.05 4.51 7.70
C LEU A 73 -15.91 3.27 7.43
N ILE A 74 -15.69 2.66 6.28
CA ILE A 74 -16.00 1.26 6.04
C ILE A 74 -14.84 0.43 6.57
N VAL A 75 -15.06 -0.45 7.53
CA VAL A 75 -14.00 -1.28 8.10
C VAL A 75 -14.03 -2.68 7.50
N LEU A 76 -12.90 -3.10 6.92
CA LEU A 76 -12.69 -4.45 6.40
C LEU A 76 -11.64 -5.16 7.27
N ARG A 77 -12.07 -6.16 8.05
CA ARG A 77 -11.17 -6.92 8.92
C ARG A 77 -10.64 -8.16 8.21
N VAL A 78 -9.32 -8.31 8.16
CA VAL A 78 -8.67 -9.50 7.56
C VAL A 78 -9.14 -10.79 8.24
N SER A 79 -9.37 -10.77 9.55
CA SER A 79 -9.90 -11.92 10.31
C SER A 79 -11.31 -12.35 9.91
N GLU A 80 -12.09 -11.48 9.28
CA GLU A 80 -13.50 -11.70 8.89
C GLU A 80 -13.66 -12.01 7.40
N LEU A 81 -12.56 -12.06 6.63
CA LEU A 81 -12.61 -12.42 5.22
C LEU A 81 -13.23 -13.81 5.02
N PRO A 82 -13.97 -14.05 3.93
CA PRO A 82 -14.79 -15.23 3.78
C PRO A 82 -13.97 -16.53 3.72
N SER A 83 -12.86 -16.56 2.98
CA SER A 83 -12.07 -17.78 2.86
C SER A 83 -10.93 -17.87 3.87
N LYS A 84 -10.60 -19.08 4.29
CA LYS A 84 -9.45 -19.35 5.16
C LYS A 84 -8.13 -19.05 4.45
N GLU A 85 -8.09 -19.33 3.15
CA GLU A 85 -6.94 -19.09 2.28
C GLU A 85 -6.66 -17.59 2.20
N MET A 86 -7.69 -16.74 1.98
CA MET A 86 -7.58 -15.29 1.99
C MET A 86 -7.06 -14.78 3.33
N ARG A 87 -7.67 -15.24 4.44
CA ARG A 87 -7.20 -14.83 5.78
C ARG A 87 -5.73 -15.19 6.00
N LYS A 88 -5.31 -16.38 5.59
CA LYS A 88 -3.91 -16.82 5.72
C LYS A 88 -2.97 -16.01 4.84
N LEU A 89 -3.36 -15.72 3.60
CA LEU A 89 -2.55 -14.94 2.65
C LEU A 89 -2.33 -13.51 3.14
N MET A 90 -3.39 -12.89 3.65
CA MET A 90 -3.44 -11.44 3.91
C MET A 90 -3.05 -11.06 5.34
N SER A 91 -2.95 -12.02 6.27
CA SER A 91 -2.52 -11.73 7.64
C SER A 91 -1.03 -11.48 7.72
N GLY A 92 -0.65 -10.33 8.26
CA GLY A 92 0.74 -9.94 8.50
C GLY A 92 1.49 -9.50 7.23
N ASN A 93 2.72 -9.09 7.44
CA ASN A 93 3.71 -8.80 6.39
C ASN A 93 3.27 -7.80 5.29
N GLY A 94 2.38 -6.84 5.61
CA GLY A 94 1.94 -5.81 4.66
C GLY A 94 0.97 -6.29 3.57
N ARG A 95 0.60 -7.57 3.55
CA ARG A 95 -0.29 -8.15 2.53
C ARG A 95 -1.77 -7.83 2.74
N ALA A 96 -2.14 -7.25 3.89
CA ALA A 96 -3.52 -6.88 4.18
C ALA A 96 -4.16 -6.00 3.09
N LYS A 97 -3.35 -5.19 2.37
CA LYS A 97 -3.81 -4.37 1.25
C LYS A 97 -4.49 -5.18 0.14
N LEU A 98 -4.13 -6.44 -0.04
CA LEU A 98 -4.74 -7.32 -1.03
C LEU A 98 -6.20 -7.65 -0.70
N ALA A 99 -6.63 -7.52 0.57
CA ALA A 99 -8.03 -7.72 0.94
C ALA A 99 -8.97 -6.79 0.17
N ALA A 100 -8.55 -5.55 -0.07
CA ALA A 100 -9.35 -4.59 -0.84
C ALA A 100 -9.50 -4.99 -2.30
N MET A 101 -8.53 -5.70 -2.87
CA MET A 101 -8.57 -6.14 -4.27
C MET A 101 -9.72 -7.11 -4.53
N TRP A 102 -10.02 -8.00 -3.59
CA TRP A 102 -11.08 -9.01 -3.79
C TRP A 102 -12.32 -8.76 -2.94
N GLU A 103 -12.15 -8.24 -1.71
CA GLU A 103 -13.23 -8.08 -0.75
C GLU A 103 -13.54 -6.61 -0.42
N GLY A 104 -12.91 -5.67 -1.14
CA GLY A 104 -13.14 -4.24 -0.95
C GLY A 104 -14.55 -3.79 -1.34
N PRO A 105 -15.05 -2.71 -0.71
CA PRO A 105 -16.42 -2.22 -0.93
C PRO A 105 -16.57 -1.33 -2.16
N PHE A 106 -15.51 -1.08 -2.94
CA PHE A 106 -15.51 -0.17 -4.08
C PHE A 106 -15.28 -0.93 -5.38
N GLU A 107 -15.88 -0.46 -6.47
CA GLU A 107 -15.63 -0.97 -7.81
C GLU A 107 -14.22 -0.59 -8.29
N PHE A 108 -13.81 0.64 -8.00
CA PHE A 108 -12.49 1.17 -8.27
C PHE A 108 -11.97 1.86 -6.99
N TYR A 109 -10.70 1.70 -6.66
CA TYR A 109 -10.17 2.30 -5.45
C TYR A 109 -8.75 2.83 -5.62
N VAL A 110 -8.43 3.82 -4.80
CA VAL A 110 -7.08 4.33 -4.61
C VAL A 110 -6.52 3.76 -3.32
N TRP A 111 -5.47 3.00 -3.43
CA TRP A 111 -4.70 2.53 -2.28
C TRP A 111 -3.64 3.56 -1.86
N ALA A 112 -3.47 3.75 -0.55
CA ALA A 112 -2.32 4.41 0.04
C ALA A 112 -1.92 3.69 1.34
N ASP A 113 -0.63 3.39 1.49
CA ASP A 113 -0.09 2.76 2.72
C ASP A 113 -0.32 3.64 3.94
N SER A 114 -0.31 3.06 5.15
CA SER A 114 -0.51 3.80 6.42
C SER A 114 0.55 4.86 6.69
N ASP A 115 1.71 4.77 6.05
CA ASP A 115 2.78 5.76 6.10
C ASP A 115 2.83 6.67 4.87
N ALA A 116 1.69 6.80 4.19
CA ALA A 116 1.49 7.75 3.10
C ALA A 116 0.41 8.78 3.46
N ILE A 117 0.55 9.99 2.98
CA ILE A 117 -0.46 11.05 3.13
C ILE A 117 -0.89 11.56 1.76
N VAL A 118 -2.17 11.85 1.63
CA VAL A 118 -2.72 12.63 0.52
C VAL A 118 -2.36 14.09 0.72
N TRP A 119 -1.86 14.74 -0.34
CA TRP A 119 -1.45 16.13 -0.30
C TRP A 119 -2.03 16.89 -1.49
N GLY A 120 -3.21 17.44 -1.29
CA GLY A 120 -4.02 18.05 -2.35
C GLY A 120 -5.04 17.11 -2.97
N ASP A 121 -6.08 17.67 -3.57
CA ASP A 121 -7.09 16.90 -4.29
C ASP A 121 -6.54 16.45 -5.66
N PHE A 122 -6.31 15.16 -5.81
CA PHE A 122 -5.87 14.54 -7.05
C PHE A 122 -6.95 13.68 -7.73
N THR A 123 -8.19 13.77 -7.28
CA THR A 123 -9.29 12.93 -7.79
C THR A 123 -9.47 13.04 -9.29
N GLN A 124 -9.25 14.22 -9.87
CA GLN A 124 -9.31 14.45 -11.32
C GLN A 124 -8.19 13.73 -12.11
N ALA A 125 -7.12 13.33 -11.45
CA ALA A 125 -6.01 12.60 -12.06
C ALA A 125 -6.15 11.08 -11.91
N VAL A 126 -7.17 10.60 -11.18
CA VAL A 126 -7.49 9.19 -11.07
C VAL A 126 -8.23 8.73 -12.33
N ARG A 127 -7.67 7.73 -12.99
CA ARG A 127 -8.17 7.22 -14.29
C ARG A 127 -9.00 5.96 -14.10
N THR A 128 -10.30 6.10 -14.02
CA THR A 128 -11.25 4.98 -13.94
C THR A 128 -11.52 4.31 -15.29
N ASP A 129 -10.96 4.84 -16.38
CA ASP A 129 -11.01 4.28 -17.74
C ASP A 129 -9.94 3.19 -17.99
N VAL A 130 -9.07 2.95 -17.01
CA VAL A 130 -8.07 1.87 -16.99
C VAL A 130 -8.35 0.91 -15.83
N ASP A 131 -7.80 -0.30 -15.90
CA ASP A 131 -7.98 -1.30 -14.84
C ASP A 131 -6.97 -1.15 -13.71
N PHE A 132 -5.77 -0.65 -14.04
CA PHE A 132 -4.72 -0.36 -13.07
C PHE A 132 -3.98 0.93 -13.39
N GLN A 133 -3.85 1.82 -12.41
CA GLN A 133 -3.10 3.06 -12.53
C GLN A 133 -1.91 3.06 -11.55
N VAL A 134 -0.71 3.06 -12.09
CA VAL A 134 0.55 3.23 -11.35
C VAL A 134 0.76 4.70 -11.05
N PHE A 135 1.02 5.05 -9.78
CA PHE A 135 1.24 6.44 -9.38
C PHE A 135 2.70 6.86 -9.43
N TRP A 136 3.61 5.93 -9.43
CA TRP A 136 5.03 6.21 -9.56
C TRP A 136 5.82 4.98 -9.97
N SER A 137 6.71 5.15 -10.94
CA SER A 137 7.66 4.14 -11.36
C SER A 137 9.07 4.60 -10.99
N GLU A 138 9.77 3.74 -10.29
CA GLU A 138 11.15 4.01 -9.87
C GLU A 138 12.12 3.87 -11.05
N ILE A 139 11.99 2.79 -11.79
CA ILE A 139 12.95 2.41 -12.81
C ILE A 139 12.22 1.76 -13.98
N SER A 140 12.54 2.25 -15.19
CA SER A 140 12.11 1.61 -16.43
C SER A 140 13.25 0.79 -16.99
N ILE A 141 12.96 -0.42 -17.47
CA ILE A 141 13.90 -1.27 -18.18
C ILE A 141 13.68 -1.07 -19.68
N PRO A 142 14.71 -0.73 -20.46
CA PRO A 142 14.60 -0.63 -21.91
C PRO A 142 14.13 -1.93 -22.55
N ALA A 143 13.37 -1.83 -23.66
CA ALA A 143 12.88 -3.01 -24.38
C ALA A 143 14.01 -3.82 -25.05
N ASP A 144 15.14 -3.20 -25.32
CA ASP A 144 16.34 -3.80 -25.89
C ASP A 144 17.39 -4.23 -24.85
N ALA A 145 17.04 -4.21 -23.54
CA ALA A 145 17.93 -4.65 -22.48
C ALA A 145 18.38 -6.11 -22.69
N THR A 146 19.69 -6.35 -22.65
CA THR A 146 20.28 -7.68 -22.84
C THR A 146 20.60 -8.39 -21.53
N GLU A 147 20.73 -7.63 -20.44
CA GLU A 147 21.11 -8.15 -19.12
C GLU A 147 20.02 -7.86 -18.08
N VAL A 148 19.80 -8.81 -17.20
CA VAL A 148 18.90 -8.64 -16.05
C VAL A 148 19.55 -7.72 -15.02
N PRO A 149 18.97 -6.56 -14.71
CA PRO A 149 19.53 -5.68 -13.69
C PRO A 149 19.58 -6.38 -12.33
N PRO A 150 20.67 -6.25 -11.54
CA PRO A 150 20.81 -6.94 -10.24
C PRO A 150 19.69 -6.62 -9.23
N TRP A 151 19.08 -5.43 -9.32
CA TRP A 151 17.99 -5.02 -8.45
C TRP A 151 16.67 -5.72 -8.78
N LEU A 152 16.46 -6.21 -10.02
CA LEU A 152 15.18 -6.80 -10.43
C LEU A 152 14.84 -8.08 -9.63
N PRO A 153 15.75 -9.07 -9.50
CA PRO A 153 15.49 -10.24 -8.64
C PRO A 153 15.35 -9.89 -7.15
N HIS A 154 16.02 -8.82 -6.71
CA HIS A 154 16.00 -8.44 -5.31
C HIS A 154 14.66 -7.78 -4.90
N PHE A 155 14.14 -6.85 -5.73
CA PHE A 155 12.95 -6.06 -5.39
C PHE A 155 11.66 -6.61 -6.00
N TYR A 156 11.75 -7.40 -7.07
CA TYR A 156 10.60 -7.85 -7.83
C TYR A 156 10.65 -9.37 -8.09
N PHE A 157 11.27 -9.84 -9.17
CA PHE A 157 11.30 -11.26 -9.51
C PHE A 157 12.56 -11.61 -10.34
N ASP A 158 12.94 -12.88 -10.29
CA ASP A 158 14.00 -13.44 -11.10
C ASP A 158 13.44 -13.87 -12.48
N PRO A 159 13.75 -13.17 -13.60
CA PRO A 159 13.20 -13.49 -14.91
C PRO A 159 13.58 -14.88 -15.42
N GLN A 160 14.78 -15.40 -15.06
CA GLN A 160 15.20 -16.73 -15.50
C GLN A 160 14.41 -17.84 -14.81
N LYS A 161 14.08 -17.64 -13.54
CA LYS A 161 13.21 -18.58 -12.80
C LYS A 161 11.77 -18.45 -13.26
N LEU A 162 11.30 -17.22 -13.48
CA LEU A 162 9.92 -16.94 -13.88
C LEU A 162 9.59 -17.52 -15.26
N SER A 163 10.53 -17.54 -16.19
CA SER A 163 10.34 -18.12 -17.53
C SER A 163 9.98 -19.62 -17.54
N ARG A 164 10.15 -20.34 -16.42
CA ARG A 164 9.69 -21.74 -16.29
C ARG A 164 8.18 -21.85 -16.11
N PHE A 165 7.54 -20.84 -15.58
CA PHE A 165 6.11 -20.78 -15.29
C PHE A 165 5.37 -19.93 -16.32
N ASP A 166 6.01 -18.86 -16.76
CA ASP A 166 5.47 -17.92 -17.75
C ASP A 166 6.54 -17.57 -18.79
N PRO A 167 6.76 -18.43 -19.80
CA PRO A 167 7.79 -18.21 -20.83
C PRO A 167 7.44 -17.08 -21.81
N GLU A 168 6.19 -16.66 -21.86
CA GLU A 168 5.73 -15.59 -22.76
C GLU A 168 5.88 -14.19 -22.16
N PHE A 169 6.12 -14.09 -20.85
CA PHE A 169 6.28 -12.81 -20.19
C PHE A 169 7.64 -12.19 -20.50
N ASP A 170 7.61 -10.99 -21.07
CA ASP A 170 8.82 -10.18 -21.27
C ASP A 170 8.97 -9.15 -20.14
N TRP A 171 10.02 -9.30 -19.34
CA TRP A 171 10.35 -8.39 -18.25
C TRP A 171 10.89 -7.04 -18.72
N ARG A 172 11.30 -6.92 -19.99
CA ARG A 172 11.85 -5.71 -20.62
C ARG A 172 10.72 -4.77 -21.07
N GLY A 173 11.06 -3.51 -21.28
CA GLY A 173 10.09 -2.50 -21.70
C GLY A 173 9.10 -2.08 -20.61
N ASN A 174 9.27 -2.56 -19.39
CA ASN A 174 8.36 -2.28 -18.27
C ASN A 174 8.91 -1.20 -17.34
N ALA A 175 7.98 -0.46 -16.73
CA ALA A 175 8.25 0.52 -15.69
C ALA A 175 7.85 -0.06 -14.32
N TYR A 176 8.82 -0.48 -13.53
CA TYR A 176 8.62 -1.12 -12.24
C TYR A 176 8.25 -0.11 -11.16
N PHE A 177 7.27 -0.43 -10.34
CA PHE A 177 6.64 0.52 -9.44
C PHE A 177 6.58 0.06 -7.98
N SER A 178 6.51 1.07 -7.08
CA SER A 178 6.22 0.85 -5.67
C SER A 178 4.73 0.63 -5.43
N SER A 179 4.39 -0.37 -4.62
CA SER A 179 3.00 -0.68 -4.22
C SER A 179 2.47 0.19 -3.08
N GLY A 180 3.20 1.23 -2.67
CA GLY A 180 2.79 2.12 -1.57
C GLY A 180 1.59 3.01 -1.89
N ALA A 181 1.38 3.36 -3.17
CA ALA A 181 0.15 3.98 -3.65
C ALA A 181 -0.10 3.63 -5.13
N PHE A 182 -1.33 3.32 -5.44
CA PHE A 182 -1.81 3.01 -6.79
C PHE A 182 -3.35 3.15 -6.84
N ALA A 183 -3.93 3.07 -8.02
CA ALA A 183 -5.37 2.92 -8.14
C ALA A 183 -5.70 1.72 -9.03
N CYS A 184 -6.75 0.98 -8.71
CA CYS A 184 -7.14 -0.15 -9.54
C CYS A 184 -8.63 -0.51 -9.40
N ARG A 185 -9.11 -1.25 -10.38
CA ARG A 185 -10.40 -1.92 -10.35
C ARG A 185 -10.34 -3.11 -9.38
N ARG A 186 -11.44 -3.35 -8.67
CA ARG A 186 -11.60 -4.56 -7.87
C ARG A 186 -11.44 -5.79 -8.76
N GLU A 187 -10.84 -6.84 -8.22
CA GLU A 187 -10.58 -8.12 -8.94
C GLU A 187 -9.73 -7.97 -10.22
N VAL A 188 -8.94 -6.89 -10.32
CA VAL A 188 -8.04 -6.67 -11.47
C VAL A 188 -7.09 -7.83 -11.70
N VAL A 189 -6.66 -8.49 -10.63
CA VAL A 189 -5.98 -9.80 -10.68
C VAL A 189 -6.91 -10.83 -10.08
N PRO A 190 -7.31 -11.89 -10.80
CA PRO A 190 -8.11 -12.98 -10.26
C PRO A 190 -7.41 -13.69 -9.09
N PHE A 191 -8.18 -14.04 -8.05
CA PHE A 191 -7.61 -14.63 -6.83
C PHE A 191 -6.94 -15.99 -7.09
N ASP A 192 -7.49 -16.80 -7.95
CA ASP A 192 -6.92 -18.10 -8.36
C ASP A 192 -5.57 -17.94 -9.07
N LYS A 193 -5.42 -16.96 -9.98
CA LYS A 193 -4.13 -16.63 -10.60
C LYS A 193 -3.10 -16.20 -9.56
N TRP A 194 -3.53 -15.40 -8.58
CA TRP A 194 -2.63 -14.99 -7.48
C TRP A 194 -2.14 -16.20 -6.69
N MET A 195 -3.06 -17.10 -6.30
CA MET A 195 -2.72 -18.30 -5.54
C MET A 195 -1.83 -19.27 -6.33
N GLU A 196 -2.00 -19.35 -7.65
CA GLU A 196 -1.11 -20.10 -8.52
C GLU A 196 0.33 -19.55 -8.46
N ALA A 197 0.51 -18.22 -8.59
CA ALA A 197 1.83 -17.59 -8.49
C ALA A 197 2.46 -17.72 -7.08
N GLU A 198 1.65 -17.72 -6.00
CA GLU A 198 2.12 -18.06 -4.65
C GLU A 198 2.62 -19.52 -4.58
N SER A 199 2.01 -20.44 -5.32
CA SER A 199 2.52 -21.82 -5.41
C SER A 199 3.88 -21.87 -6.11
N TRP A 200 4.07 -21.12 -7.20
CA TRP A 200 5.37 -21.02 -7.88
C TRP A 200 6.46 -20.48 -6.95
N ALA A 201 6.13 -19.47 -6.14
CA ALA A 201 7.04 -18.91 -5.15
C ALA A 201 7.47 -19.93 -4.09
N ASN A 202 6.54 -20.79 -3.64
CA ASN A 202 6.82 -21.85 -2.69
C ASN A 202 7.67 -22.98 -3.31
N GLU A 203 7.48 -23.29 -4.58
CA GLU A 203 8.23 -24.32 -5.31
C GLU A 203 9.64 -23.85 -5.70
N THR A 204 9.81 -22.53 -5.90
CA THR A 204 11.07 -21.94 -6.39
C THR A 204 11.52 -20.79 -5.49
N PRO A 205 12.29 -21.04 -4.43
CA PRO A 205 12.80 -20.02 -3.54
C PRO A 205 13.56 -18.92 -4.30
N GLY A 206 13.26 -17.65 -3.99
CA GLY A 206 13.83 -16.49 -4.64
C GLY A 206 13.33 -16.27 -6.08
N LEU A 207 12.18 -16.85 -6.44
CA LEU A 207 11.46 -16.49 -7.67
C LEU A 207 10.98 -15.05 -7.60
N PHE A 208 10.31 -14.71 -6.51
CA PHE A 208 9.91 -13.34 -6.19
C PHE A 208 10.76 -12.78 -5.06
N GLY A 209 11.02 -11.47 -5.11
CA GLY A 209 11.81 -10.75 -4.11
C GLY A 209 11.09 -10.66 -2.75
N ASP A 210 11.81 -10.25 -1.72
CA ASP A 210 11.36 -10.27 -0.31
C ASP A 210 10.44 -9.08 0.07
N PHE A 211 9.91 -8.34 -0.91
CA PHE A 211 9.13 -7.11 -0.67
C PHE A 211 7.61 -7.35 -0.67
N TYR A 212 7.15 -8.23 0.21
CA TYR A 212 5.72 -8.45 0.49
C TYR A 212 4.93 -8.86 -0.78
N GLU A 213 3.94 -8.05 -1.17
CA GLU A 213 3.09 -8.25 -2.35
C GLU A 213 3.59 -7.51 -3.60
N GLN A 214 4.52 -6.57 -3.46
CA GLN A 214 5.00 -5.71 -4.57
C GLN A 214 5.55 -6.50 -5.76
N PRO A 215 6.35 -7.58 -5.56
CA PRO A 215 6.85 -8.40 -6.66
C PRO A 215 5.75 -9.02 -7.51
N LEU A 216 4.78 -9.66 -6.87
CA LEU A 216 3.66 -10.30 -7.55
C LEU A 216 2.76 -9.28 -8.25
N LEU A 217 2.49 -8.16 -7.59
CA LEU A 217 1.66 -7.10 -8.19
C LEU A 217 2.30 -6.54 -9.46
N ASN A 218 3.62 -6.27 -9.45
CA ASN A 218 4.35 -5.84 -10.65
C ASN A 218 4.30 -6.91 -11.75
N TYR A 219 4.55 -8.18 -11.42
CA TYR A 219 4.45 -9.28 -12.38
C TYR A 219 3.05 -9.31 -13.03
N PHE A 220 1.98 -9.33 -12.24
CA PHE A 220 0.62 -9.42 -12.78
C PHE A 220 0.24 -8.20 -13.62
N VAL A 221 0.52 -6.99 -13.14
CA VAL A 221 0.19 -5.77 -13.90
C VAL A 221 0.89 -5.76 -15.24
N HIS A 222 2.18 -6.12 -15.30
CA HIS A 222 2.92 -6.12 -16.57
C HIS A 222 2.52 -7.29 -17.48
N SER A 223 2.45 -8.52 -16.96
CA SER A 223 2.11 -9.70 -17.79
C SER A 223 0.69 -9.62 -18.35
N MET A 224 -0.27 -9.20 -17.54
CA MET A 224 -1.66 -9.05 -17.99
C MET A 224 -1.83 -7.87 -18.96
N THR A 225 -1.07 -6.78 -18.78
CA THR A 225 -1.04 -5.67 -19.75
C THR A 225 -0.45 -6.10 -21.09
N GLN A 226 0.65 -6.86 -21.09
CA GLN A 226 1.27 -7.38 -22.31
C GLN A 226 0.34 -8.31 -23.09
N ARG A 227 -0.48 -9.10 -22.40
CA ARG A 227 -1.50 -9.97 -23.01
C ARG A 227 -2.78 -9.25 -23.40
N GLY A 228 -2.92 -7.98 -23.09
CA GLY A 228 -4.14 -7.21 -23.34
C GLY A 228 -5.32 -7.62 -22.45
N GLU A 229 -5.07 -8.33 -21.35
CA GLU A 229 -6.10 -8.74 -20.39
C GLU A 229 -6.57 -7.57 -19.53
N ILE A 230 -5.68 -6.60 -19.26
CA ILE A 230 -5.99 -5.35 -18.55
C ILE A 230 -5.41 -4.13 -19.28
N LYS A 231 -5.99 -2.97 -19.01
CA LYS A 231 -5.43 -1.67 -19.40
C LYS A 231 -4.72 -1.06 -18.19
N SER A 232 -3.45 -0.76 -18.33
CA SER A 232 -2.70 -0.03 -17.32
C SER A 232 -2.28 1.36 -17.81
N ALA A 233 -2.12 2.29 -16.85
CA ALA A 233 -1.57 3.62 -17.11
C ALA A 233 -0.63 4.03 -16.00
N MET A 234 0.29 4.94 -16.30
CA MET A 234 1.19 5.53 -15.32
C MET A 234 0.94 7.04 -15.23
N THR A 235 0.91 7.55 -14.00
CA THR A 235 0.74 8.99 -13.72
C THR A 235 1.65 9.34 -12.55
N ASN A 236 2.38 10.45 -12.65
CA ASN A 236 3.27 10.88 -11.56
C ASN A 236 2.47 11.54 -10.43
N LEU A 237 1.84 10.72 -9.58
CA LEU A 237 1.02 11.13 -8.42
C LEU A 237 1.61 10.73 -7.08
N GLN A 238 2.70 9.98 -7.03
CA GLN A 238 3.33 9.57 -5.78
C GLN A 238 4.75 10.14 -5.69
N ASP A 239 5.05 10.80 -4.57
CA ASP A 239 6.42 11.12 -4.17
C ASP A 239 6.87 10.14 -3.11
N VAL A 240 8.04 9.51 -3.29
CA VAL A 240 8.58 8.53 -2.34
C VAL A 240 9.77 9.14 -1.61
N TRP A 241 9.74 9.10 -0.28
CA TRP A 241 10.82 9.64 0.55
C TRP A 241 12.19 9.07 0.16
N ARG A 242 13.18 9.97 0.02
CA ARG A 242 14.56 9.74 -0.42
C ARG A 242 14.76 9.52 -1.92
N HIS A 243 13.72 9.44 -2.73
CA HIS A 243 13.88 9.30 -4.16
C HIS A 243 13.73 10.65 -4.86
N HIS A 244 12.59 11.31 -4.77
CA HIS A 244 12.37 12.64 -5.37
C HIS A 244 11.01 13.23 -4.93
N GLY A 245 10.72 14.45 -5.37
CA GLY A 245 9.41 15.08 -5.22
C GLY A 245 9.20 15.84 -3.91
N PHE A 246 9.99 15.56 -2.87
CA PHE A 246 9.78 16.17 -1.55
C PHE A 246 10.17 17.65 -1.45
N ASP A 247 10.89 18.23 -2.41
CA ASP A 247 11.25 19.64 -2.36
C ASP A 247 10.05 20.57 -2.55
N GLU A 248 9.12 20.22 -3.45
CA GLU A 248 7.85 20.93 -3.58
C GLU A 248 6.99 20.78 -2.32
N LEU A 249 6.96 19.59 -1.73
CA LEU A 249 6.26 19.33 -0.47
C LEU A 249 6.83 20.17 0.69
N LYS A 250 8.17 20.32 0.75
CA LYS A 250 8.82 21.22 1.72
C LYS A 250 8.41 22.67 1.52
N GLN A 251 8.35 23.12 0.25
CA GLN A 251 7.91 24.48 -0.07
C GLN A 251 6.44 24.71 0.27
N ASP A 252 5.55 23.73 0.01
CA ASP A 252 4.14 23.82 0.42
C ASP A 252 3.99 23.93 1.93
N CYS A 253 4.90 23.31 2.71
CA CYS A 253 4.90 23.38 4.17
C CYS A 253 5.56 24.62 4.75
N ALA A 254 6.34 25.40 3.98
CA ALA A 254 7.18 26.48 4.51
C ALA A 254 6.38 27.49 5.35
N ASP A 255 5.24 27.95 4.83
CA ASP A 255 4.39 28.97 5.44
C ASP A 255 3.12 28.39 6.10
N SER A 256 3.09 27.07 6.34
CA SER A 256 1.86 26.37 6.76
C SER A 256 1.48 26.56 8.23
N ASN A 257 2.38 27.09 9.08
CA ASN A 257 2.18 27.19 10.54
C ASN A 257 1.66 25.89 11.18
N TRP A 258 2.16 24.74 10.69
CA TRP A 258 1.74 23.41 11.12
C TRP A 258 0.26 23.05 10.83
N HIS A 259 -0.35 23.73 9.86
CA HIS A 259 -1.66 23.39 9.28
C HIS A 259 -1.49 22.86 7.85
N PHE A 260 -2.53 22.26 7.31
CA PHE A 260 -2.55 21.98 5.88
C PHE A 260 -2.48 23.31 5.10
N PRO A 261 -1.62 23.41 4.07
CA PRO A 261 -1.49 24.62 3.30
C PRO A 261 -2.77 24.89 2.50
N LYS A 262 -3.12 26.17 2.34
CA LYS A 262 -4.28 26.61 1.54
C LYS A 262 -4.05 26.41 0.04
N THR A 263 -2.80 26.40 -0.39
CA THR A 263 -2.42 26.26 -1.79
C THR A 263 -1.42 25.12 -1.91
N ILE A 264 -1.70 24.20 -2.80
CA ILE A 264 -0.86 23.03 -3.12
C ILE A 264 -0.33 23.21 -4.54
N ARG A 265 0.99 23.12 -4.72
CA ARG A 265 1.64 23.24 -6.03
C ARG A 265 1.26 22.11 -6.97
N ARG A 266 1.28 20.89 -6.44
CA ARG A 266 0.92 19.68 -7.18
C ARG A 266 0.23 18.69 -6.24
N PRO A 267 -1.00 18.26 -6.53
CA PRO A 267 -1.66 17.17 -5.79
C PRO A 267 -0.89 15.85 -5.94
N ARG A 268 -0.72 15.11 -4.82
CA ARG A 268 0.08 13.89 -4.79
C ARG A 268 -0.22 13.01 -3.57
N VAL A 269 0.32 11.81 -3.58
CA VAL A 269 0.49 10.98 -2.40
C VAL A 269 1.95 11.03 -1.98
N ALA A 270 2.25 11.46 -0.77
CA ALA A 270 3.60 11.46 -0.22
C ALA A 270 3.80 10.22 0.65
N HIS A 271 4.64 9.29 0.18
CA HIS A 271 4.91 8.01 0.81
C HIS A 271 6.25 8.02 1.56
N PHE A 272 6.20 7.79 2.87
CA PHE A 272 7.35 7.77 3.77
C PHE A 272 7.89 6.34 3.96
N CYS A 273 8.22 5.67 2.86
CA CYS A 273 8.68 4.29 2.89
C CYS A 273 9.92 4.10 3.79
N GLY A 274 9.96 3.01 4.53
CA GLY A 274 11.07 2.62 5.38
C GLY A 274 11.11 3.33 6.72
N ARG A 275 11.85 4.46 6.86
CA ARG A 275 11.96 5.14 8.15
C ARG A 275 10.72 5.97 8.46
N LYS A 276 10.08 5.69 9.59
CA LYS A 276 8.84 6.35 9.99
C LYS A 276 9.05 7.87 10.22
N PRO A 277 8.13 8.73 9.75
CA PRO A 277 8.26 10.18 9.76
C PRO A 277 7.93 10.77 11.14
N LEU A 278 8.76 10.50 12.14
CA LEU A 278 8.63 11.04 13.49
C LEU A 278 9.16 12.46 13.56
N LEU A 279 8.55 13.31 14.40
CA LEU A 279 8.88 14.72 14.56
C LEU A 279 10.38 14.95 14.88
N PHE A 280 10.93 14.13 15.78
CA PHE A 280 12.34 14.21 16.20
C PHE A 280 13.28 13.30 15.41
N ASP A 281 12.81 12.72 14.31
CA ASP A 281 13.67 11.94 13.43
C ASP A 281 14.27 12.86 12.33
N TRP A 282 15.39 13.50 12.66
CA TRP A 282 16.09 14.44 11.77
C TRP A 282 16.50 13.84 10.40
N GLN A 283 16.53 12.52 10.25
CA GLN A 283 16.85 11.88 8.98
C GLN A 283 15.62 11.71 8.07
N ALA A 284 14.42 11.90 8.59
CA ALA A 284 13.18 11.82 7.82
C ALA A 284 12.50 13.18 7.82
N TYR A 285 12.20 13.72 6.63
CA TYR A 285 11.42 14.96 6.56
C TYR A 285 9.98 14.70 6.99
N SER A 286 9.67 14.95 8.25
CA SER A 286 8.41 14.54 8.88
C SER A 286 7.33 15.64 8.92
N ARG A 287 7.64 16.88 8.57
CA ARG A 287 6.73 18.03 8.73
C ARG A 287 5.35 17.82 8.08
N PRO A 288 5.22 17.37 6.82
CA PRO A 288 3.91 17.15 6.21
C PRO A 288 3.11 16.10 6.96
N PHE A 289 3.77 15.00 7.36
CA PHE A 289 3.14 13.92 8.11
C PHE A 289 2.74 14.37 9.53
N THR A 290 3.57 15.19 10.19
CA THR A 290 3.25 15.77 11.49
C THR A 290 2.06 16.73 11.38
N ILE A 291 1.96 17.52 10.32
CA ILE A 291 0.78 18.38 10.04
C ILE A 291 -0.49 17.53 9.99
N ALA A 292 -0.46 16.40 9.26
CA ALA A 292 -1.61 15.51 9.15
C ALA A 292 -1.99 14.86 10.51
N ARG A 293 -1.00 14.47 11.33
CA ARG A 293 -1.24 13.98 12.71
C ARG A 293 -1.85 15.07 13.60
N LEU A 294 -1.32 16.29 13.53
CA LEU A 294 -1.87 17.42 14.27
C LEU A 294 -3.32 17.71 13.85
N GLU A 295 -3.62 17.65 12.58
CA GLU A 295 -4.98 17.84 12.07
C GLU A 295 -5.95 16.78 12.64
N HIS A 296 -5.55 15.51 12.70
CA HIS A 296 -6.34 14.48 13.37
C HIS A 296 -6.65 14.86 14.82
N HIS A 297 -5.62 15.19 15.58
CA HIS A 297 -5.81 15.47 17.01
C HIS A 297 -6.50 16.80 17.31
N ARG A 298 -6.40 17.82 16.43
CA ARG A 298 -7.11 19.10 16.59
C ARG A 298 -8.61 18.96 16.64
N ARG A 299 -9.15 18.03 15.87
CA ARG A 299 -10.60 17.76 15.84
C ARG A 299 -11.14 17.34 17.20
N GLN A 300 -10.31 16.66 18.00
CA GLN A 300 -10.71 16.12 19.30
C GLN A 300 -10.25 16.96 20.49
N HIS A 301 -9.09 17.61 20.38
CA HIS A 301 -8.37 18.17 21.56
C HIS A 301 -7.99 19.65 21.43
N GLY A 302 -8.31 20.30 20.32
CA GLY A 302 -7.84 21.66 20.03
C GLY A 302 -6.31 21.76 19.83
N GLU A 303 -5.77 22.96 19.69
CA GLU A 303 -4.38 23.16 19.25
C GLU A 303 -3.35 22.59 20.26
N LEU A 304 -3.44 22.99 21.53
CA LEU A 304 -2.49 22.54 22.54
C LEU A 304 -2.60 21.03 22.80
N GLY A 305 -3.84 20.51 22.85
CA GLY A 305 -4.10 19.08 23.03
C GLY A 305 -3.55 18.24 21.87
N ALA A 306 -3.62 18.74 20.63
CA ALA A 306 -3.05 18.08 19.47
C ALA A 306 -1.53 17.90 19.60
N TRP A 307 -0.81 18.95 19.98
CA TRP A 307 0.64 18.87 20.23
C TRP A 307 0.98 17.87 21.32
N LEU A 308 0.25 17.90 22.44
CA LEU A 308 0.46 16.95 23.54
C LEU A 308 0.20 15.50 23.10
N ALA A 309 -0.81 15.27 22.29
CA ALA A 309 -1.12 13.95 21.74
C ALA A 309 0.01 13.45 20.83
N VAL A 310 0.47 14.26 19.87
CA VAL A 310 1.59 13.92 18.98
C VAL A 310 2.86 13.61 19.78
N LEU A 311 3.21 14.43 20.77
CA LEU A 311 4.38 14.19 21.60
C LEU A 311 4.27 12.90 22.42
N ASN A 312 3.07 12.57 22.92
CA ASN A 312 2.84 11.31 23.62
C ASN A 312 2.95 10.07 22.72
N GLU A 313 2.48 10.15 21.49
CA GLU A 313 2.69 9.11 20.47
C GLU A 313 4.18 8.93 20.19
N GLU A 314 4.92 10.02 19.95
CA GLU A 314 6.37 9.99 19.75
C GLU A 314 7.08 9.29 20.91
N ARG A 315 6.74 9.66 22.12
CA ARG A 315 7.31 9.03 23.35
C ARG A 315 7.08 7.52 23.35
N ARG A 316 5.86 7.06 23.02
CA ARG A 316 5.53 5.62 22.99
C ARG A 316 6.34 4.89 21.90
N VAL A 317 6.47 5.46 20.73
CA VAL A 317 7.25 4.88 19.61
C VAL A 317 8.73 4.79 19.98
N TRP A 318 9.30 5.86 20.57
CA TRP A 318 10.70 5.86 21.01
C TRP A 318 10.96 4.87 22.16
N ALA A 319 10.07 4.80 23.14
CA ALA A 319 10.15 3.81 24.21
C ALA A 319 10.16 2.37 23.65
N GLY A 320 9.26 2.06 22.71
CA GLY A 320 9.24 0.76 22.05
C GLY A 320 10.51 0.46 21.23
N LYS A 321 11.08 1.46 20.53
CA LYS A 321 12.37 1.31 19.83
C LYS A 321 13.51 1.03 20.82
N PHE A 322 13.55 1.74 21.94
CA PHE A 322 14.56 1.55 22.98
C PHE A 322 14.48 0.15 23.61
N GLN A 323 13.27 -0.27 23.98
CA GLN A 323 13.04 -1.61 24.55
C GLN A 323 13.50 -2.73 23.60
N ARG A 324 13.17 -2.65 22.31
CA ARG A 324 13.63 -3.64 21.31
C ARG A 324 15.15 -3.65 21.17
N ARG A 325 15.82 -2.48 21.22
CA ARG A 325 17.29 -2.40 21.21
C ARG A 325 17.90 -3.06 22.42
N LEU A 326 17.33 -2.82 23.60
CA LEU A 326 17.79 -3.42 24.87
C LEU A 326 17.63 -4.94 24.83
N GLN A 327 16.48 -5.45 24.40
CA GLN A 327 16.24 -6.89 24.25
C GLN A 327 17.24 -7.57 23.29
N ARG A 328 17.54 -6.91 22.14
CA ARG A 328 18.55 -7.40 21.19
C ARG A 328 19.97 -7.37 21.77
N ALA A 329 20.30 -6.38 22.57
CA ALA A 329 21.59 -6.32 23.25
C ALA A 329 21.72 -7.44 24.28
N ILE A 330 20.71 -7.65 25.13
CA ILE A 330 20.69 -8.73 26.14
C ILE A 330 20.70 -10.11 25.47
N GLY A 331 19.92 -10.30 24.37
CA GLY A 331 19.88 -11.58 23.64
C GLY A 331 21.18 -11.96 22.93
N LYS A 332 22.09 -10.99 22.66
CA LYS A 332 23.42 -11.26 22.13
C LYS A 332 24.45 -11.69 23.20
N TRP A 333 24.10 -11.59 24.48
CA TRP A 333 24.94 -11.99 25.60
C TRP A 333 24.53 -13.35 26.21
N LYS A 334 23.55 -14.01 25.62
CA LYS A 334 23.17 -15.41 25.82
C LYS A 334 23.59 -16.26 24.62
#